data_5a086e4a562959f4368ee2b1676ddfd7
#
_entry.id   5a086e4a562959f4368ee2b1676ddfd7
#
_cell.length_a   1.000
_cell.length_b   1.000
_cell.length_c   1.000
_cell.angle_alpha   90.00
_cell.angle_beta   90.00
_cell.angle_gamma   90.00
#
_symmetry.space_group_name_H-M   'P 1'
#
loop_
_entity.id
_entity.type
_entity.pdbx_description
1 polymer ?
#
loop_
_entity_poly.entity_id
_entity_poly.type
_entity_poly.pdbx_seq_one_letter_code
_entity_poly.pdbx_strand_id
1 'polypeptide(L)'
;MYPVLTALLLLLLMQAPPVVQGPPPPTPDEVRHRLLEIINGERAAAGAGPLHLREPLNRVAQQNAEEARDNEGAMYDEKSIPRIQGRLRQAGYQAHGWHQAFVAGKENPDALVAWIKRENPDAYKSLIEPDYHELGIGISDLKGTPLYDFFLAWRESESFARQTASLSDLNQARADMLARVNAERAKDGRPALKLDPRLNEAAQKHAEDMLLRSYYDHFSPAPEKTSPIERARKAGYAPRIVAENIARGPFTVNEVMDNWMLSREHRGNLLHPAFRDLGVGIAVGRNSVGLTVLWVQDFGAP
;
A
#
# COMPACT_ATOMS: atom_id res chain seq x y z
N MET A 1 16.25 -96.59 38.50
CA MET A 1 16.89 -95.77 37.48
C MET A 1 15.78 -95.14 36.63
N TYR A 2 15.44 -93.89 36.88
CA TYR A 2 14.42 -93.14 36.10
C TYR A 2 15.13 -92.04 35.35
N PRO A 3 14.87 -91.85 34.05
CA PRO A 3 15.41 -90.70 33.35
C PRO A 3 14.52 -89.47 33.54
N VAL A 4 15.15 -88.37 33.88
CA VAL A 4 14.54 -87.02 34.00
C VAL A 4 14.35 -86.45 32.59
N LEU A 5 13.10 -86.25 32.18
CA LEU A 5 12.78 -85.52 30.98
C LEU A 5 12.87 -84.03 31.29
N THR A 6 13.84 -83.36 30.68
CA THR A 6 13.95 -81.85 30.72
C THR A 6 13.08 -81.29 29.61
N ALA A 7 11.96 -80.67 29.97
CA ALA A 7 11.11 -79.92 29.03
C ALA A 7 11.75 -78.59 28.76
N LEU A 8 12.18 -78.33 27.54
CA LEU A 8 12.68 -77.02 27.03
C LEU A 8 11.47 -76.15 26.64
N LEU A 9 11.14 -75.16 27.46
CA LEU A 9 10.08 -74.22 27.19
C LEU A 9 10.62 -73.15 26.21
N LEU A 10 10.27 -73.24 24.91
CA LEU A 10 10.57 -72.23 23.93
C LEU A 10 9.62 -71.01 24.15
N LEU A 11 10.16 -69.93 24.74
CA LEU A 11 9.45 -68.62 24.82
C LEU A 11 9.47 -67.98 23.42
N LEU A 12 8.39 -68.11 22.66
CA LEU A 12 8.18 -67.28 21.48
C LEU A 12 7.91 -65.83 21.95
N LEU A 13 8.92 -64.94 21.88
CA LEU A 13 8.75 -63.50 21.97
C LEU A 13 7.96 -63.08 20.73
N MET A 14 6.65 -62.90 20.86
CA MET A 14 5.85 -62.19 19.88
C MET A 14 6.34 -60.72 19.86
N GLN A 15 7.17 -60.40 18.89
CA GLN A 15 7.49 -59.01 18.58
C GLN A 15 6.18 -58.34 18.14
N ALA A 16 5.74 -57.32 18.92
CA ALA A 16 4.64 -56.47 18.50
C ALA A 16 4.99 -55.89 17.11
N PRO A 17 4.03 -55.83 16.18
CA PRO A 17 4.27 -55.21 14.87
C PRO A 17 4.78 -53.77 15.08
N PRO A 18 5.72 -53.31 14.23
CA PRO A 18 6.20 -51.93 14.33
C PRO A 18 5.01 -50.98 14.23
N VAL A 19 4.88 -50.10 15.22
CA VAL A 19 3.90 -49.02 15.18
C VAL A 19 4.31 -48.18 13.97
N VAL A 20 3.52 -48.24 12.91
CA VAL A 20 3.67 -47.34 11.76
C VAL A 20 3.30 -45.94 12.28
N GLN A 21 4.30 -45.17 12.63
CA GLN A 21 4.09 -43.76 12.94
C GLN A 21 3.56 -43.09 11.67
N GLY A 22 2.40 -42.48 11.75
CA GLY A 22 1.88 -41.65 10.70
C GLY A 22 2.88 -40.50 10.37
N PRO A 23 2.71 -39.80 9.26
CA PRO A 23 3.56 -38.67 8.97
C PRO A 23 3.55 -37.68 10.15
N PRO A 24 4.66 -36.97 10.41
CA PRO A 24 4.71 -36.00 11.47
C PRO A 24 3.65 -34.89 11.22
N PRO A 25 3.13 -34.25 12.26
CA PRO A 25 2.19 -33.17 12.09
C PRO A 25 2.84 -32.03 11.25
N PRO A 26 2.06 -31.32 10.44
CA PRO A 26 2.59 -30.25 9.60
C PRO A 26 3.20 -29.13 10.46
N THR A 27 4.30 -28.58 9.98
CA THR A 27 4.94 -27.41 10.61
C THR A 27 4.05 -26.17 10.45
N PRO A 28 4.20 -25.15 11.31
CA PRO A 28 3.46 -23.89 11.16
C PRO A 28 3.62 -23.26 9.77
N ASP A 29 4.78 -23.39 9.15
CA ASP A 29 5.01 -22.83 7.80
C ASP A 29 4.28 -23.64 6.72
N GLU A 30 4.23 -24.94 6.82
CA GLU A 30 3.40 -25.76 5.92
C GLU A 30 1.91 -25.41 6.04
N VAL A 31 1.44 -25.20 7.27
CA VAL A 31 0.05 -24.74 7.52
C VAL A 31 -0.19 -23.37 6.90
N ARG A 32 0.72 -22.39 7.07
CA ARG A 32 0.61 -21.05 6.46
C ARG A 32 0.53 -21.11 4.93
N HIS A 33 1.40 -21.91 4.31
CA HIS A 33 1.41 -22.05 2.85
C HIS A 33 0.13 -22.73 2.35
N ARG A 34 -0.33 -23.76 3.03
CA ARG A 34 -1.59 -24.42 2.66
C ARG A 34 -2.80 -23.48 2.79
N LEU A 35 -2.87 -22.73 3.88
CA LEU A 35 -3.92 -21.68 4.05
C LEU A 35 -3.86 -20.63 2.94
N LEU A 36 -2.66 -20.16 2.58
CA LEU A 36 -2.50 -19.19 1.48
C LEU A 36 -3.02 -19.76 0.16
N GLU A 37 -2.70 -21.00 -0.19
CA GLU A 37 -3.19 -21.65 -1.43
C GLU A 37 -4.71 -21.68 -1.47
N ILE A 38 -5.35 -22.14 -0.38
CA ILE A 38 -6.82 -22.24 -0.30
C ILE A 38 -7.47 -20.86 -0.39
N ILE A 39 -6.97 -19.89 0.38
CA ILE A 39 -7.48 -18.51 0.37
C ILE A 39 -7.33 -17.90 -1.02
N ASN A 40 -6.21 -18.11 -1.71
CA ASN A 40 -6.01 -17.61 -3.07
C ASN A 40 -6.93 -18.30 -4.08
N GLY A 41 -7.30 -19.54 -3.87
CA GLY A 41 -8.35 -20.21 -4.65
C GLY A 41 -9.72 -19.54 -4.49
N GLU A 42 -10.11 -19.23 -3.25
CA GLU A 42 -11.35 -18.50 -2.95
C GLU A 42 -11.33 -17.08 -3.52
N ARG A 43 -10.20 -16.38 -3.44
CA ARG A 43 -10.00 -15.04 -4.01
C ARG A 43 -10.14 -15.06 -5.53
N ALA A 44 -9.53 -16.01 -6.20
CA ALA A 44 -9.65 -16.16 -7.65
C ALA A 44 -11.11 -16.40 -8.07
N ALA A 45 -11.85 -17.23 -7.31
CA ALA A 45 -13.26 -17.46 -7.52
C ALA A 45 -14.13 -16.20 -7.29
N ALA A 46 -13.68 -15.28 -6.41
CA ALA A 46 -14.33 -14.01 -6.13
C ALA A 46 -13.85 -12.86 -7.06
N GLY A 47 -12.92 -13.11 -8.00
CA GLY A 47 -12.36 -12.11 -8.90
C GLY A 47 -11.31 -11.19 -8.25
N ALA A 48 -10.80 -11.53 -7.07
CA ALA A 48 -9.76 -10.78 -6.37
C ALA A 48 -8.34 -11.30 -6.74
N GLY A 49 -7.36 -10.39 -6.74
CA GLY A 49 -5.95 -10.75 -6.96
C GLY A 49 -5.39 -11.59 -5.79
N PRO A 50 -4.30 -12.34 -6.00
CA PRO A 50 -3.72 -13.21 -4.98
C PRO A 50 -3.13 -12.40 -3.81
N LEU A 51 -3.19 -12.98 -2.61
CA LEU A 51 -2.40 -12.57 -1.45
C LEU A 51 -1.00 -13.17 -1.52
N HIS A 52 -0.05 -12.48 -0.90
CA HIS A 52 1.34 -12.93 -0.74
C HIS A 52 1.71 -12.99 0.75
N LEU A 53 2.22 -14.12 1.23
CA LEU A 53 2.77 -14.19 2.58
C LEU A 53 3.98 -13.27 2.71
N ARG A 54 4.05 -12.54 3.83
CA ARG A 54 5.16 -11.67 4.19
C ARG A 54 5.68 -11.99 5.56
N GLU A 55 6.96 -12.30 5.63
CA GLU A 55 7.60 -12.63 6.90
C GLU A 55 7.45 -11.55 7.99
N PRO A 56 7.57 -10.23 7.69
CA PRO A 56 7.27 -9.21 8.67
C PRO A 56 5.83 -9.28 9.22
N LEU A 57 4.85 -9.58 8.37
CA LEU A 57 3.46 -9.72 8.78
C LEU A 57 3.21 -11.03 9.52
N ASN A 58 3.88 -12.13 9.15
CA ASN A 58 3.83 -13.38 9.91
C ASN A 58 4.30 -13.18 11.36
N ARG A 59 5.39 -12.41 11.56
CA ARG A 59 5.87 -12.08 12.92
C ARG A 59 4.86 -11.25 13.71
N VAL A 60 4.25 -10.24 13.08
CA VAL A 60 3.20 -9.42 13.72
C VAL A 60 2.00 -10.27 14.09
N ALA A 61 1.49 -11.06 13.15
CA ALA A 61 0.37 -11.97 13.37
C ALA A 61 0.68 -13.01 14.46
N GLN A 62 1.90 -13.56 14.48
CA GLN A 62 2.32 -14.52 15.49
C GLN A 62 2.30 -13.90 16.89
N GLN A 63 2.86 -12.70 17.06
CA GLN A 63 2.83 -11.97 18.33
C GLN A 63 1.40 -11.65 18.80
N ASN A 64 0.51 -11.33 17.86
CA ASN A 64 -0.90 -11.07 18.16
C ASN A 64 -1.63 -12.36 18.59
N ALA A 65 -1.40 -13.48 17.90
CA ALA A 65 -2.00 -14.76 18.24
C ALA A 65 -1.53 -15.29 19.62
N GLU A 66 -0.26 -15.08 19.95
CA GLU A 66 0.30 -15.43 21.27
C GLU A 66 -0.29 -14.55 22.36
N GLU A 67 -0.40 -13.23 22.13
CA GLU A 67 -1.03 -12.32 23.08
C GLU A 67 -2.52 -12.64 23.31
N ALA A 68 -3.25 -12.96 22.23
CA ALA A 68 -4.65 -13.37 22.34
C ALA A 68 -4.81 -14.67 23.16
N ARG A 69 -3.89 -15.62 23.00
CA ARG A 69 -3.82 -16.83 23.83
C ARG A 69 -3.62 -16.47 25.32
N ASP A 70 -2.62 -15.63 25.58
CA ASP A 70 -2.21 -15.27 26.97
C ASP A 70 -3.28 -14.43 27.68
N ASN A 71 -4.10 -13.70 26.93
CA ASN A 71 -5.23 -12.91 27.42
C ASN A 71 -6.58 -13.67 27.32
N GLU A 72 -6.56 -15.00 27.28
CA GLU A 72 -7.77 -15.84 27.23
C GLU A 72 -8.74 -15.53 26.09
N GLY A 73 -8.22 -15.07 24.94
CA GLY A 73 -9.01 -14.73 23.78
C GLY A 73 -9.48 -13.26 23.73
N ALA A 74 -9.09 -12.43 24.69
CA ALA A 74 -9.34 -10.98 24.61
C ALA A 74 -8.41 -10.37 23.55
N MET A 75 -8.99 -9.96 22.42
CA MET A 75 -8.23 -9.60 21.22
C MET A 75 -8.13 -8.10 20.97
N TYR A 76 -9.07 -7.31 21.49
CA TYR A 76 -9.12 -5.87 21.29
C TYR A 76 -9.40 -5.09 22.56
N ASP A 77 -8.54 -4.09 22.82
CA ASP A 77 -8.69 -3.04 23.80
C ASP A 77 -8.37 -1.68 23.16
N GLU A 78 -8.51 -0.59 23.90
CA GLU A 78 -8.20 0.77 23.42
C GLU A 78 -6.72 0.97 23.00
N LYS A 79 -5.83 0.07 23.46
CA LYS A 79 -4.39 0.12 23.16
C LYS A 79 -3.98 -0.79 21.99
N SER A 80 -4.91 -1.55 21.43
CA SER A 80 -4.61 -2.53 20.38
C SER A 80 -4.06 -1.88 19.12
N ILE A 81 -4.66 -0.78 18.65
CA ILE A 81 -4.19 -0.07 17.44
C ILE A 81 -2.77 0.48 17.59
N PRO A 82 -2.43 1.26 18.64
CA PRO A 82 -1.05 1.72 18.86
C PRO A 82 -0.05 0.58 19.00
N ARG A 83 -0.43 -0.52 19.65
CA ARG A 83 0.42 -1.72 19.82
C ARG A 83 0.73 -2.40 18.50
N ILE A 84 -0.27 -2.63 17.66
CA ILE A 84 -0.11 -3.22 16.32
C ILE A 84 0.75 -2.32 15.43
N GLN A 85 0.52 -1.02 15.44
CA GLN A 85 1.36 -0.06 14.71
C GLN A 85 2.82 -0.08 15.19
N GLY A 86 3.04 -0.26 16.49
CA GLY A 86 4.36 -0.47 17.07
C GLY A 86 5.04 -1.73 16.53
N ARG A 87 4.34 -2.86 16.49
CA ARG A 87 4.81 -4.14 15.95
C ARG A 87 5.15 -4.04 14.45
N LEU A 88 4.28 -3.38 13.65
CA LEU A 88 4.55 -3.13 12.23
C LEU A 88 5.83 -2.34 12.02
N ARG A 89 6.03 -1.24 12.78
CA ARG A 89 7.27 -0.45 12.71
C ARG A 89 8.50 -1.28 13.09
N GLN A 90 8.44 -2.05 14.17
CA GLN A 90 9.54 -2.93 14.62
C GLN A 90 9.85 -4.03 13.59
N ALA A 91 8.83 -4.53 12.90
CA ALA A 91 8.98 -5.49 11.80
C ALA A 91 9.51 -4.85 10.51
N GLY A 92 9.66 -3.52 10.45
CA GLY A 92 10.09 -2.79 9.24
C GLY A 92 9.01 -2.74 8.15
N TYR A 93 7.74 -2.87 8.52
CA TYR A 93 6.63 -2.87 7.58
C TYR A 93 5.85 -1.54 7.63
N GLN A 94 5.79 -0.84 6.50
CA GLN A 94 5.02 0.40 6.34
C GLN A 94 3.65 0.07 5.69
N ALA A 95 2.66 -0.17 6.54
CA ALA A 95 1.29 -0.38 6.10
C ALA A 95 0.63 0.96 5.75
N HIS A 96 -0.06 1.01 4.61
CA HIS A 96 -1.04 2.07 4.32
C HIS A 96 -2.35 1.77 5.05
N GLY A 97 -2.77 0.52 5.04
CA GLY A 97 -3.88 0.01 5.80
C GLY A 97 -3.69 -1.46 6.13
N TRP A 98 -4.42 -1.91 7.12
CA TRP A 98 -4.42 -3.29 7.56
C TRP A 98 -5.78 -3.69 8.16
N HIS A 99 -6.05 -4.97 8.12
CA HIS A 99 -7.17 -5.60 8.78
C HIS A 99 -6.69 -6.88 9.48
N GLN A 100 -7.37 -7.24 10.55
CA GLN A 100 -7.04 -8.40 11.34
C GLN A 100 -8.30 -9.23 11.60
N ALA A 101 -8.22 -10.53 11.32
CA ALA A 101 -9.27 -11.47 11.62
C ALA A 101 -8.74 -12.61 12.48
N PHE A 102 -9.24 -12.70 13.72
CA PHE A 102 -8.96 -13.82 14.60
C PHE A 102 -9.99 -14.93 14.42
N VAL A 103 -9.52 -16.15 14.32
CA VAL A 103 -10.37 -17.32 14.15
C VAL A 103 -9.88 -18.44 15.05
N ALA A 104 -10.71 -18.89 15.98
CA ALA A 104 -10.50 -20.13 16.70
C ALA A 104 -11.26 -21.26 15.98
N GLY A 105 -10.58 -22.37 15.64
CA GLY A 105 -11.27 -23.34 14.81
C GLY A 105 -10.52 -24.64 14.54
N LYS A 106 -10.55 -25.07 13.30
CA LYS A 106 -10.11 -26.39 12.87
C LYS A 106 -8.59 -26.48 12.69
N GLU A 107 -8.00 -27.60 13.05
CA GLU A 107 -6.58 -27.88 12.81
C GLU A 107 -6.25 -28.04 11.32
N ASN A 108 -7.17 -28.64 10.57
CA ASN A 108 -7.00 -28.85 9.13
C ASN A 108 -7.28 -27.56 8.36
N PRO A 109 -6.32 -27.03 7.56
CA PRO A 109 -6.47 -25.80 6.80
C PRO A 109 -7.68 -25.78 5.83
N ASP A 110 -7.93 -26.90 5.13
CA ASP A 110 -9.06 -26.98 4.18
C ASP A 110 -10.40 -26.90 4.93
N ALA A 111 -10.52 -27.60 6.07
CA ALA A 111 -11.70 -27.53 6.91
C ALA A 111 -11.87 -26.16 7.58
N LEU A 112 -10.76 -25.47 7.91
CA LEU A 112 -10.78 -24.15 8.52
C LEU A 112 -11.37 -23.10 7.56
N VAL A 113 -10.85 -22.99 6.33
CA VAL A 113 -11.34 -21.99 5.37
C VAL A 113 -12.79 -22.24 4.99
N ALA A 114 -13.19 -23.52 4.79
CA ALA A 114 -14.58 -23.86 4.54
C ALA A 114 -15.50 -23.52 5.72
N TRP A 115 -15.01 -23.68 6.95
CA TRP A 115 -15.72 -23.31 8.16
C TRP A 115 -15.84 -21.78 8.28
N ILE A 116 -14.76 -21.02 8.05
CA ILE A 116 -14.75 -19.55 8.06
C ILE A 116 -15.82 -19.03 7.08
N LYS A 117 -15.84 -19.55 5.87
CA LYS A 117 -16.79 -19.16 4.83
C LYS A 117 -18.26 -19.33 5.25
N ARG A 118 -18.56 -20.38 6.02
CA ARG A 118 -19.92 -20.71 6.44
C ARG A 118 -20.30 -20.02 7.74
N GLU A 119 -19.43 -20.00 8.75
CA GLU A 119 -19.75 -19.63 10.13
C GLU A 119 -19.22 -18.24 10.54
N ASN A 120 -18.27 -17.69 9.79
CA ASN A 120 -17.69 -16.36 10.06
C ASN A 120 -17.60 -15.54 8.76
N PRO A 121 -18.74 -15.08 8.22
CA PRO A 121 -18.79 -14.39 6.93
C PRO A 121 -18.03 -13.07 6.91
N ASP A 122 -17.86 -12.39 8.05
CA ASP A 122 -17.09 -11.15 8.14
C ASP A 122 -15.59 -11.41 7.98
N ALA A 123 -15.07 -12.45 8.66
CA ALA A 123 -13.69 -12.87 8.46
C ALA A 123 -13.46 -13.36 7.02
N TYR A 124 -14.39 -14.13 6.46
CA TYR A 124 -14.29 -14.58 5.07
C TYR A 124 -14.28 -13.40 4.09
N LYS A 125 -15.18 -12.42 4.27
CA LYS A 125 -15.20 -11.21 3.45
C LYS A 125 -13.87 -10.48 3.46
N SER A 126 -13.24 -10.36 4.62
CA SER A 126 -11.92 -9.74 4.74
C SER A 126 -10.83 -10.52 3.96
N LEU A 127 -10.86 -11.85 3.99
CA LEU A 127 -9.90 -12.69 3.27
C LEU A 127 -9.99 -12.54 1.75
N ILE A 128 -11.19 -12.28 1.21
CA ILE A 128 -11.42 -12.13 -0.23
C ILE A 128 -11.48 -10.67 -0.69
N GLU A 129 -11.30 -9.68 0.21
CA GLU A 129 -11.32 -8.25 -0.11
C GLU A 129 -10.21 -7.91 -1.12
N PRO A 130 -10.55 -7.34 -2.31
CA PRO A 130 -9.57 -7.11 -3.38
C PRO A 130 -8.41 -6.18 -3.00
N ASP A 131 -8.65 -5.24 -2.08
CA ASP A 131 -7.67 -4.22 -1.71
C ASP A 131 -6.46 -4.76 -0.94
N TYR A 132 -6.59 -5.91 -0.29
CA TYR A 132 -5.46 -6.55 0.39
C TYR A 132 -4.62 -7.35 -0.60
N HIS A 133 -3.28 -7.21 -0.49
CA HIS A 133 -2.31 -7.89 -1.35
C HIS A 133 -1.30 -8.71 -0.55
N GLU A 134 -1.18 -8.47 0.75
CA GLU A 134 -0.20 -9.12 1.61
C GLU A 134 -0.86 -9.69 2.85
N LEU A 135 -0.35 -10.84 3.30
CA LEU A 135 -0.90 -11.62 4.39
C LEU A 135 0.20 -12.04 5.36
N GLY A 136 -0.10 -11.94 6.65
CA GLY A 136 0.59 -12.64 7.73
C GLY A 136 -0.37 -13.60 8.40
N ILE A 137 0.12 -14.77 8.82
CA ILE A 137 -0.66 -15.76 9.55
C ILE A 137 0.06 -16.10 10.84
N GLY A 138 -0.56 -15.76 11.96
CA GLY A 138 -0.17 -16.19 13.31
C GLY A 138 -0.94 -17.43 13.71
N ILE A 139 -0.27 -18.36 14.39
CA ILE A 139 -0.87 -19.62 14.85
C ILE A 139 -0.50 -19.82 16.31
N SER A 140 -1.51 -20.01 17.17
CA SER A 140 -1.33 -20.39 18.56
C SER A 140 -2.40 -21.39 18.99
N ASP A 141 -2.41 -21.77 20.25
CA ASP A 141 -3.41 -22.67 20.81
C ASP A 141 -4.13 -22.00 21.98
N LEU A 142 -5.45 -21.93 21.91
CA LEU A 142 -6.30 -21.44 22.98
C LEU A 142 -7.00 -22.60 23.68
N LYS A 143 -6.41 -23.09 24.77
CA LYS A 143 -6.99 -24.18 25.60
C LYS A 143 -7.34 -25.45 24.77
N GLY A 144 -6.43 -25.87 23.89
CA GLY A 144 -6.62 -27.04 23.02
C GLY A 144 -7.39 -26.77 21.72
N THR A 145 -7.64 -25.50 21.41
CA THR A 145 -8.26 -25.08 20.14
C THR A 145 -7.29 -24.22 19.36
N PRO A 146 -6.94 -24.57 18.12
CA PRO A 146 -6.09 -23.74 17.30
C PRO A 146 -6.67 -22.34 17.12
N LEU A 147 -5.84 -21.32 17.32
CA LEU A 147 -6.17 -19.91 17.15
C LEU A 147 -5.31 -19.33 16.03
N TYR A 148 -5.96 -18.75 15.06
CA TYR A 148 -5.34 -18.12 13.90
C TYR A 148 -5.54 -16.62 13.91
N ASP A 149 -4.48 -15.86 13.62
CA ASP A 149 -4.55 -14.45 13.27
C ASP A 149 -4.25 -14.27 11.78
N PHE A 150 -5.24 -13.89 11.00
CA PHE A 150 -5.08 -13.48 9.62
C PHE A 150 -4.86 -11.97 9.57
N PHE A 151 -3.62 -11.56 9.35
CA PHE A 151 -3.23 -10.16 9.28
C PHE A 151 -3.08 -9.74 7.82
N LEU A 152 -4.08 -9.06 7.31
CA LEU A 152 -4.18 -8.59 5.94
C LEU A 152 -3.66 -7.16 5.84
N ALA A 153 -2.87 -6.86 4.81
CA ALA A 153 -2.30 -5.52 4.64
C ALA A 153 -2.07 -5.16 3.18
N TRP A 154 -1.89 -3.86 2.94
CA TRP A 154 -1.29 -3.33 1.72
C TRP A 154 -0.28 -2.24 2.06
N ARG A 155 0.75 -2.10 1.23
CA ARG A 155 1.80 -1.12 1.47
C ARG A 155 1.36 0.27 1.05
N GLU A 156 1.82 1.27 1.79
CA GLU A 156 1.69 2.67 1.42
C GLU A 156 2.19 2.92 0.00
N SER A 157 3.35 2.34 -0.37
CA SER A 157 3.94 2.49 -1.70
C SER A 157 3.08 1.92 -2.84
N GLU A 158 2.40 0.81 -2.62
CA GLU A 158 1.51 0.19 -3.62
C GLU A 158 0.23 1.00 -3.80
N SER A 159 -0.37 1.47 -2.70
CA SER A 159 -1.52 2.37 -2.74
C SER A 159 -1.17 3.66 -3.47
N PHE A 160 -0.03 4.26 -3.13
CA PHE A 160 0.46 5.46 -3.76
C PHE A 160 0.71 5.25 -5.26
N ALA A 161 1.36 4.15 -5.65
CA ALA A 161 1.62 3.83 -7.05
C ALA A 161 0.32 3.67 -7.87
N ARG A 162 -0.71 3.03 -7.30
CA ARG A 162 -2.03 2.93 -7.95
C ARG A 162 -2.71 4.30 -8.11
N GLN A 163 -2.70 5.11 -7.07
CA GLN A 163 -3.33 6.44 -7.08
C GLN A 163 -2.64 7.39 -8.05
N THR A 164 -1.33 7.25 -8.23
CA THR A 164 -0.53 8.08 -9.13
C THR A 164 -0.30 7.47 -10.52
N ALA A 165 -0.93 6.33 -10.83
CA ALA A 165 -0.71 5.60 -12.10
C ALA A 165 -0.97 6.47 -13.34
N SER A 166 -1.97 7.37 -13.30
CA SER A 166 -2.27 8.31 -14.38
C SER A 166 -1.17 9.34 -14.63
N LEU A 167 -0.21 9.50 -13.70
CA LEU A 167 0.91 10.43 -13.81
C LEU A 167 2.18 9.76 -14.37
N SER A 168 2.16 8.48 -14.69
CA SER A 168 3.29 7.75 -15.25
C SER A 168 3.67 8.20 -16.66
N ASP A 169 2.69 8.71 -17.43
CA ASP A 169 2.92 9.40 -18.70
C ASP A 169 2.79 10.93 -18.51
N LEU A 170 3.93 11.59 -18.33
CA LEU A 170 3.97 13.05 -18.14
C LEU A 170 3.42 13.83 -19.31
N ASN A 171 3.51 13.32 -20.54
CA ASN A 171 2.98 14.04 -21.72
C ASN A 171 1.46 13.98 -21.71
N GLN A 172 0.88 12.83 -21.39
CA GLN A 172 -0.56 12.70 -21.22
C GLN A 172 -1.06 13.55 -20.06
N ALA A 173 -0.41 13.51 -18.90
CA ALA A 173 -0.78 14.32 -17.74
C ALA A 173 -0.72 15.84 -18.02
N ARG A 174 0.27 16.30 -18.81
CA ARG A 174 0.35 17.69 -19.29
C ARG A 174 -0.79 18.05 -20.23
N ALA A 175 -1.13 17.15 -21.15
CA ALA A 175 -2.25 17.35 -22.07
C ALA A 175 -3.59 17.42 -21.34
N ASP A 176 -3.81 16.55 -20.35
CA ASP A 176 -5.01 16.54 -19.51
C ASP A 176 -5.10 17.81 -18.67
N MET A 177 -3.98 18.28 -18.11
CA MET A 177 -3.89 19.54 -17.39
C MET A 177 -4.24 20.73 -18.27
N LEU A 178 -3.67 20.80 -19.47
CA LEU A 178 -4.00 21.86 -20.44
C LEU A 178 -5.49 21.86 -20.79
N ALA A 179 -6.06 20.67 -21.04
CA ALA A 179 -7.49 20.54 -21.35
C ALA A 179 -8.38 21.06 -20.21
N ARG A 180 -8.06 20.69 -18.96
CA ARG A 180 -8.78 21.16 -17.77
C ARG A 180 -8.65 22.67 -17.58
N VAL A 181 -7.44 23.23 -17.70
CA VAL A 181 -7.22 24.69 -17.64
C VAL A 181 -8.04 25.42 -18.70
N ASN A 182 -7.98 24.94 -19.95
CA ASN A 182 -8.69 25.57 -21.05
C ASN A 182 -10.22 25.44 -20.93
N ALA A 183 -10.73 24.37 -20.34
CA ALA A 183 -12.15 24.24 -20.03
C ALA A 183 -12.62 25.32 -19.03
N GLU A 184 -11.85 25.58 -17.96
CA GLU A 184 -12.18 26.61 -16.99
C GLU A 184 -12.03 28.01 -17.61
N ARG A 185 -11.00 28.25 -18.43
CA ARG A 185 -10.80 29.51 -19.14
C ARG A 185 -11.94 29.80 -20.13
N ALA A 186 -12.43 28.81 -20.85
CA ALA A 186 -13.57 28.95 -21.77
C ALA A 186 -14.85 29.36 -21.04
N LYS A 187 -15.12 28.78 -19.85
CA LYS A 187 -16.28 29.21 -19.02
C LYS A 187 -16.20 30.66 -18.60
N ASP A 188 -14.99 31.20 -18.43
CA ASP A 188 -14.72 32.62 -18.05
C ASP A 188 -14.45 33.53 -19.26
N GLY A 189 -14.68 33.06 -20.48
CA GLY A 189 -14.47 33.82 -21.72
C GLY A 189 -13.01 34.21 -22.00
N ARG A 190 -12.03 33.41 -21.46
CA ARG A 190 -10.60 33.68 -21.64
C ARG A 190 -10.04 32.91 -22.84
N PRO A 191 -9.06 33.49 -23.57
CA PRO A 191 -8.36 32.75 -24.61
C PRO A 191 -7.70 31.50 -24.09
N ALA A 192 -7.72 30.39 -24.88
CA ALA A 192 -7.04 29.15 -24.53
C ALA A 192 -5.53 29.37 -24.45
N LEU A 193 -4.90 28.63 -23.53
CA LEU A 193 -3.45 28.49 -23.41
C LEU A 193 -2.96 27.37 -24.31
N LYS A 194 -1.66 27.38 -24.59
CA LYS A 194 -0.94 26.27 -25.22
C LYS A 194 0.24 25.85 -24.34
N LEU A 195 0.66 24.59 -24.42
CA LEU A 195 1.89 24.16 -23.77
C LEU A 195 3.11 24.78 -24.43
N ASP A 196 4.02 25.29 -23.63
CA ASP A 196 5.34 25.73 -24.06
C ASP A 196 6.40 24.79 -23.47
N PRO A 197 7.25 24.15 -24.30
CA PRO A 197 8.22 23.16 -23.80
C PRO A 197 9.25 23.77 -22.85
N ARG A 198 9.58 25.05 -22.98
CA ARG A 198 10.52 25.75 -22.11
C ARG A 198 9.90 25.99 -20.71
N LEU A 199 8.62 26.36 -20.67
CA LEU A 199 7.89 26.47 -19.41
C LEU A 199 7.67 25.09 -18.79
N ASN A 200 7.40 24.04 -19.59
CA ASN A 200 7.35 22.67 -19.09
C ASN A 200 8.68 22.26 -18.42
N GLU A 201 9.81 22.61 -19.03
CA GLU A 201 11.14 22.35 -18.47
C GLU A 201 11.36 23.09 -17.14
N ALA A 202 11.01 24.38 -17.09
CA ALA A 202 11.13 25.21 -15.88
C ALA A 202 10.30 24.63 -14.73
N ALA A 203 9.01 24.36 -14.99
CA ALA A 203 8.07 23.78 -14.04
C ALA A 203 8.51 22.39 -13.56
N GLN A 204 8.97 21.51 -14.48
CA GLN A 204 9.42 20.17 -14.15
C GLN A 204 10.64 20.19 -13.21
N LYS A 205 11.65 20.99 -13.57
CA LYS A 205 12.85 21.14 -12.72
C LYS A 205 12.50 21.68 -11.34
N HIS A 206 11.54 22.56 -11.23
CA HIS A 206 11.11 23.08 -9.92
C HIS A 206 10.36 22.02 -9.09
N ALA A 207 9.46 21.25 -9.71
CA ALA A 207 8.77 20.14 -9.03
C ALA A 207 9.78 19.09 -8.52
N GLU A 208 10.76 18.73 -9.36
CA GLU A 208 11.83 17.79 -8.99
C GLU A 208 12.73 18.35 -7.89
N ASP A 209 13.09 19.63 -7.93
CA ASP A 209 13.90 20.28 -6.90
C ASP A 209 13.16 20.31 -5.54
N MET A 210 11.87 20.67 -5.54
CA MET A 210 11.03 20.60 -4.34
C MET A 210 10.98 19.18 -3.75
N LEU A 211 10.89 18.14 -4.60
CA LEU A 211 10.89 16.75 -4.16
C LEU A 211 12.25 16.35 -3.57
N LEU A 212 13.33 16.60 -4.32
CA LEU A 212 14.68 16.17 -3.96
C LEU A 212 15.19 16.87 -2.69
N ARG A 213 14.98 18.18 -2.58
CA ARG A 213 15.45 19.00 -1.46
C ARG A 213 14.44 19.13 -0.33
N SER A 214 13.29 18.45 -0.45
CA SER A 214 12.25 18.38 0.61
C SER A 214 11.72 19.74 1.06
N TYR A 215 11.47 20.66 0.14
CA TYR A 215 10.84 21.95 0.43
C TYR A 215 9.53 22.13 -0.36
N TYR A 216 8.78 23.18 -0.04
CA TYR A 216 7.54 23.53 -0.72
C TYR A 216 7.39 25.05 -0.70
N ASP A 217 7.86 25.72 -1.77
CA ASP A 217 7.90 27.17 -1.90
C ASP A 217 8.02 27.55 -3.38
N HIS A 218 7.56 28.74 -3.76
CA HIS A 218 7.73 29.34 -5.08
C HIS A 218 9.19 29.69 -5.39
N PHE A 219 10.01 29.89 -4.37
CA PHE A 219 11.43 30.20 -4.50
C PHE A 219 12.29 29.00 -4.13
N SER A 220 13.32 28.70 -4.92
CA SER A 220 14.31 27.71 -4.52
C SER A 220 14.99 28.12 -3.22
N PRO A 221 15.39 27.19 -2.34
CA PRO A 221 16.13 27.52 -1.13
C PRO A 221 17.48 28.19 -1.45
N ALA A 222 18.08 28.81 -0.42
CA ALA A 222 19.44 29.33 -0.53
C ALA A 222 20.46 28.24 -0.96
N PRO A 223 21.51 28.60 -1.71
CA PRO A 223 21.90 29.95 -2.09
C PRO A 223 21.18 30.50 -3.35
N GLU A 224 20.54 29.64 -4.17
CA GLU A 224 20.06 30.02 -5.51
C GLU A 224 18.90 31.02 -5.47
N LYS A 225 17.93 30.82 -4.57
CA LYS A 225 16.72 31.65 -4.40
C LYS A 225 16.03 32.06 -5.72
N THR A 226 16.01 31.10 -6.69
CA THR A 226 15.46 31.41 -8.02
C THR A 226 13.93 31.51 -7.97
N SER A 227 13.41 32.56 -8.55
CA SER A 227 11.98 32.83 -8.74
C SER A 227 11.43 32.08 -9.98
N PRO A 228 10.09 31.95 -10.11
CA PRO A 228 9.47 31.39 -11.30
C PRO A 228 9.91 32.02 -12.61
N ILE A 229 9.98 33.38 -12.66
CA ILE A 229 10.40 34.10 -13.86
C ILE A 229 11.88 33.84 -14.21
N GLU A 230 12.74 33.68 -13.22
CA GLU A 230 14.16 33.36 -13.45
C GLU A 230 14.32 31.91 -13.96
N ARG A 231 13.52 30.97 -13.44
CA ARG A 231 13.51 29.59 -13.96
C ARG A 231 13.03 29.54 -15.41
N ALA A 232 11.94 30.28 -15.74
CA ALA A 232 11.43 30.39 -17.11
C ALA A 232 12.51 30.97 -18.05
N ARG A 233 13.22 32.02 -17.63
CA ARG A 233 14.32 32.61 -18.42
C ARG A 233 15.50 31.66 -18.59
N LYS A 234 15.90 30.93 -17.55
CA LYS A 234 16.95 29.91 -17.63
C LYS A 234 16.60 28.79 -18.59
N ALA A 235 15.31 28.46 -18.74
CA ALA A 235 14.81 27.49 -19.72
C ALA A 235 14.66 28.09 -21.15
N GLY A 236 15.03 29.36 -21.35
CA GLY A 236 14.98 30.02 -22.65
C GLY A 236 13.62 30.62 -23.01
N TYR A 237 12.67 30.67 -22.08
CA TYR A 237 11.42 31.41 -22.26
C TYR A 237 11.65 32.87 -21.95
N ALA A 238 11.19 33.80 -22.81
CA ALA A 238 11.38 35.24 -22.67
C ALA A 238 10.06 35.92 -22.24
N PRO A 239 9.68 35.84 -20.96
CA PRO A 239 8.40 36.38 -20.49
C PRO A 239 8.45 37.86 -20.19
N ARG A 240 7.33 38.55 -20.45
CA ARG A 240 7.03 39.83 -19.80
C ARG A 240 6.52 39.63 -18.38
N ILE A 241 5.67 38.64 -18.18
CA ILE A 241 5.17 38.20 -16.86
C ILE A 241 5.12 36.68 -16.77
N VAL A 242 5.34 36.19 -15.56
CA VAL A 242 5.12 34.81 -15.20
C VAL A 242 4.30 34.74 -13.90
N ALA A 243 3.37 33.81 -13.80
CA ALA A 243 2.76 33.43 -12.54
C ALA A 243 2.91 31.92 -12.36
N GLU A 244 2.90 31.48 -11.11
CA GLU A 244 3.07 30.08 -10.78
C GLU A 244 1.98 29.61 -9.81
N ASN A 245 1.47 28.41 -10.03
CA ASN A 245 0.70 27.65 -9.05
C ASN A 245 1.51 26.44 -8.65
N ILE A 246 1.60 26.17 -7.36
CA ILE A 246 2.18 24.92 -6.83
C ILE A 246 1.15 24.18 -5.98
N ALA A 247 1.25 22.84 -5.94
CA ALA A 247 0.47 22.01 -5.02
C ALA A 247 1.28 20.80 -4.57
N ARG A 248 0.92 20.29 -3.39
CA ARG A 248 1.48 19.08 -2.81
C ARG A 248 0.35 18.19 -2.31
N GLY A 249 0.37 16.92 -2.70
CA GLY A 249 -0.55 15.90 -2.18
C GLY A 249 -1.56 15.34 -3.16
N PRO A 250 -2.30 16.14 -4.00
CA PRO A 250 -3.22 15.56 -4.97
C PRO A 250 -2.56 14.51 -5.87
N PHE A 251 -3.26 13.42 -6.16
CA PHE A 251 -2.71 12.29 -6.92
C PHE A 251 -3.13 12.30 -8.39
N THR A 252 -4.07 13.16 -8.76
CA THR A 252 -4.58 13.25 -10.14
C THR A 252 -4.67 14.69 -10.62
N VAL A 253 -4.70 14.87 -11.94
CA VAL A 253 -4.92 16.18 -12.59
C VAL A 253 -6.25 16.80 -12.14
N ASN A 254 -7.31 16.01 -12.00
CA ASN A 254 -8.61 16.52 -11.60
C ASN A 254 -8.58 17.07 -10.16
N GLU A 255 -8.02 16.30 -9.22
CA GLU A 255 -7.93 16.74 -7.83
C GLU A 255 -7.13 18.04 -7.65
N VAL A 256 -5.97 18.15 -8.30
CA VAL A 256 -5.16 19.35 -8.18
C VAL A 256 -5.85 20.56 -8.82
N MET A 257 -6.51 20.39 -9.96
CA MET A 257 -7.26 21.46 -10.62
C MET A 257 -8.45 21.91 -9.78
N ASP A 258 -9.19 20.98 -9.18
CA ASP A 258 -10.32 21.32 -8.31
C ASP A 258 -9.84 22.12 -7.09
N ASN A 259 -8.71 21.73 -6.48
CA ASN A 259 -8.10 22.47 -5.37
C ASN A 259 -7.67 23.90 -5.79
N TRP A 260 -7.03 24.05 -6.95
CA TRP A 260 -6.62 25.36 -7.44
C TRP A 260 -7.82 26.26 -7.80
N MET A 261 -8.90 25.69 -8.33
CA MET A 261 -10.11 26.46 -8.64
C MET A 261 -10.86 26.93 -7.39
N LEU A 262 -10.72 26.25 -6.25
CA LEU A 262 -11.27 26.67 -4.95
C LEU A 262 -10.45 27.81 -4.32
N SER A 263 -9.17 27.96 -4.65
CA SER A 263 -8.30 29.02 -4.15
C SER A 263 -8.42 30.26 -5.02
N ARG A 264 -8.72 31.41 -4.40
CA ARG A 264 -8.84 32.72 -5.12
C ARG A 264 -7.56 33.10 -5.86
N GLU A 265 -6.40 32.84 -5.24
CA GLU A 265 -5.10 33.21 -5.80
C GLU A 265 -4.72 32.30 -6.97
N HIS A 266 -4.80 31.00 -6.79
CA HIS A 266 -4.50 30.04 -7.85
C HIS A 266 -5.46 30.17 -9.03
N ARG A 267 -6.76 30.35 -8.76
CA ARG A 267 -7.78 30.60 -9.79
C ARG A 267 -7.48 31.91 -10.54
N GLY A 268 -7.00 32.94 -9.84
CA GLY A 268 -6.59 34.19 -10.45
C GLY A 268 -5.50 34.02 -11.51
N ASN A 269 -4.50 33.18 -11.24
CA ASN A 269 -3.47 32.84 -12.21
C ASN A 269 -4.04 32.03 -13.39
N LEU A 270 -4.85 31.01 -13.13
CA LEU A 270 -5.51 30.18 -14.16
C LEU A 270 -6.34 30.99 -15.15
N LEU A 271 -7.05 32.00 -14.68
CA LEU A 271 -8.01 32.83 -15.47
C LEU A 271 -7.43 34.17 -15.91
N HIS A 272 -6.15 34.45 -15.65
CA HIS A 272 -5.55 35.74 -15.99
C HIS A 272 -5.55 35.97 -17.51
N PRO A 273 -6.05 37.15 -17.99
CA PRO A 273 -6.29 37.39 -19.41
C PRO A 273 -5.02 37.55 -20.23
N ALA A 274 -3.90 37.91 -19.62
CA ALA A 274 -2.65 38.16 -20.35
C ALA A 274 -1.90 36.87 -20.74
N PHE A 275 -2.09 35.76 -20.03
CA PHE A 275 -1.35 34.54 -20.30
C PHE A 275 -1.77 33.87 -21.61
N ARG A 276 -0.79 33.29 -22.29
CA ARG A 276 -0.92 32.55 -23.54
C ARG A 276 -0.29 31.15 -23.48
N ASP A 277 0.71 30.99 -22.64
CA ASP A 277 1.51 29.77 -22.54
C ASP A 277 1.39 29.18 -21.15
N LEU A 278 1.44 27.85 -21.10
CA LEU A 278 1.40 27.02 -19.89
C LEU A 278 2.58 26.06 -19.88
N GLY A 279 3.27 25.99 -18.75
CA GLY A 279 4.18 24.93 -18.41
C GLY A 279 3.62 24.09 -17.28
N VAL A 280 3.84 22.77 -17.33
CA VAL A 280 3.39 21.83 -16.29
C VAL A 280 4.53 20.93 -15.88
N GLY A 281 4.85 20.94 -14.59
CA GLY A 281 5.80 20.07 -13.93
C GLY A 281 5.11 19.17 -12.89
N ILE A 282 5.49 17.91 -12.85
CA ILE A 282 4.94 16.91 -11.93
C ILE A 282 6.08 16.04 -11.42
N ALA A 283 6.28 15.98 -10.11
CA ALA A 283 7.24 15.09 -9.48
C ALA A 283 6.53 14.16 -8.50
N VAL A 284 6.70 12.86 -8.72
CA VAL A 284 6.09 11.78 -7.92
C VAL A 284 7.20 11.04 -7.21
N GLY A 285 7.14 10.93 -5.89
CA GLY A 285 8.18 10.24 -5.14
C GLY A 285 8.09 10.39 -3.64
N ARG A 286 9.19 10.10 -2.97
CA ARG A 286 9.35 10.22 -1.50
C ARG A 286 10.33 11.34 -1.15
N ASN A 287 9.96 12.14 -0.16
CA ASN A 287 10.84 13.14 0.46
C ASN A 287 10.77 13.04 1.99
N SER A 288 11.24 14.05 2.71
CA SER A 288 11.26 14.04 4.19
C SER A 288 9.87 13.99 4.85
N VAL A 289 8.81 14.34 4.13
CA VAL A 289 7.42 14.27 4.64
C VAL A 289 6.68 12.99 4.22
N GLY A 290 7.30 12.12 3.42
CA GLY A 290 6.72 10.86 2.98
C GLY A 290 6.52 10.77 1.46
N LEU A 291 5.68 9.84 1.02
CA LEU A 291 5.27 9.72 -0.38
C LEU A 291 4.38 10.91 -0.75
N THR A 292 4.69 11.55 -1.86
CA THR A 292 4.03 12.79 -2.27
C THR A 292 4.07 13.01 -3.78
N VAL A 293 3.14 13.84 -4.25
CA VAL A 293 3.17 14.43 -5.59
C VAL A 293 3.34 15.93 -5.44
N LEU A 294 4.25 16.50 -6.22
CA LEU A 294 4.47 17.94 -6.33
C LEU A 294 4.10 18.41 -7.72
N TRP A 295 3.30 19.45 -7.76
CA TRP A 295 2.74 20.03 -8.97
C TRP A 295 3.22 21.45 -9.13
N VAL A 296 3.54 21.81 -10.36
CA VAL A 296 3.87 23.19 -10.76
C VAL A 296 3.14 23.54 -12.06
N GLN A 297 2.47 24.67 -12.07
CA GLN A 297 1.98 25.32 -13.30
C GLN A 297 2.68 26.66 -13.44
N ASP A 298 3.43 26.86 -14.52
CA ASP A 298 3.99 28.16 -14.92
C ASP A 298 3.15 28.73 -16.03
N PHE A 299 2.59 29.92 -15.81
CA PHE A 299 1.82 30.68 -16.79
C PHE A 299 2.71 31.78 -17.35
N GLY A 300 2.76 31.90 -18.69
CA GLY A 300 3.60 32.86 -19.36
C GLY A 300 2.85 33.78 -20.34
N ALA A 301 3.28 35.03 -20.40
CA ALA A 301 3.00 35.94 -21.51
C ALA A 301 4.32 36.36 -22.12
N PRO A 302 4.57 36.05 -23.43
CA PRO A 302 5.80 36.43 -24.14
C PRO A 302 5.91 37.96 -24.36
#